data_367517e9cc5a2375115d861e527de571
#
_entry.id   367517e9cc5a2375115d861e527de571
#
_cell.length_a   1.000
_cell.length_b   1.000
_cell.length_c   1.000
_cell.angle_alpha   90.00
_cell.angle_beta   90.00
_cell.angle_gamma   90.00
#
_symmetry.space_group_name_H-M   'P 1'
#
loop_
_entity.id
_entity.type
_entity.pdbx_description
1 polymer ?
#
loop_
_entity_poly.entity_id
_entity_poly.type
_entity_poly.pdbx_seq_one_letter_code
_entity_poly.pdbx_strand_id
1 'polypeptide(L)'
;MTGLIIIAMASLISILGYTITPDSTPYANDQKPELHIKEPGFNINMLWMRKNEAEPSENIFIKMFIGANGKYTSVPVYEYKFEGPNIIVEEFTGNTPNNGGKMPYNIADVVYDVNPNTNIKYDEASKTLEFYQISTGEKMKKSVAELQETIKKENIKSKTFLLGTDLAGRDLLSRLMIGTRISLTVGFISVIISIFIGILLGAIAGYYRGKVDDVIMWVINVVWSIPTLLLVIAITLVLGKGIFQVFIAVGLTMWVDIARIVRGQILSIREKEFVEAGRALGYKNFRIIFKHILPNVMGPVIVIAASNFASAILTEAGLSFLGIGAQPPTPSWGEMINAHRGYVLVDKAYLAFIPGVAIMTLVLAFMLVGNGLRDSLDSRSLDSKPIMGS
;
A
#
# COMPACT_ATOMS: atom_id res chain seq x y z
N MET A 1 -18.87 14.74 0.29
CA MET A 1 -18.71 14.07 -1.03
C MET A 1 -17.25 13.91 -1.43
N THR A 2 -16.42 14.97 -1.42
CA THR A 2 -15.00 14.91 -1.84
C THR A 2 -14.20 13.83 -1.10
N GLY A 3 -14.30 13.73 0.23
CA GLY A 3 -13.61 12.71 1.01
C GLY A 3 -13.97 11.28 0.61
N LEU A 4 -15.25 11.00 0.34
CA LEU A 4 -15.69 9.67 -0.13
C LEU A 4 -15.12 9.31 -1.50
N ILE A 5 -15.03 10.28 -2.42
CA ILE A 5 -14.44 10.06 -3.74
C ILE A 5 -12.96 9.70 -3.60
N ILE A 6 -12.21 10.43 -2.78
CA ILE A 6 -10.77 10.16 -2.54
C ILE A 6 -10.58 8.77 -1.93
N ILE A 7 -11.38 8.41 -0.92
CA ILE A 7 -11.31 7.08 -0.29
C ILE A 7 -11.67 5.98 -1.30
N ALA A 8 -12.71 6.18 -2.11
CA ALA A 8 -13.10 5.23 -3.14
C ALA A 8 -11.99 5.04 -4.19
N MET A 9 -11.36 6.12 -4.64
CA MET A 9 -10.21 6.06 -5.55
C MET A 9 -9.01 5.33 -4.91
N ALA A 10 -8.66 5.67 -3.67
CA ALA A 10 -7.59 5.00 -2.95
C ALA A 10 -7.88 3.51 -2.75
N SER A 11 -9.13 3.14 -2.43
CA SER A 11 -9.58 1.75 -2.31
C SER A 11 -9.49 1.02 -3.65
N LEU A 12 -9.88 1.66 -4.75
CA LEU A 12 -9.76 1.08 -6.08
C LEU A 12 -8.30 0.82 -6.45
N ILE A 13 -7.40 1.81 -6.21
CA ILE A 13 -5.96 1.67 -6.41
C ILE A 13 -5.40 0.53 -5.55
N SER A 14 -5.82 0.45 -4.29
CA SER A 14 -5.40 -0.61 -3.36
C SER A 14 -5.83 -2.01 -3.83
N ILE A 15 -7.05 -2.16 -4.34
CA ILE A 15 -7.60 -3.44 -4.80
C ILE A 15 -6.94 -3.83 -6.12
N LEU A 16 -6.96 -2.97 -7.12
CA LEU A 16 -6.38 -3.25 -8.44
C LEU A 16 -4.85 -3.43 -8.37
N GLY A 17 -4.17 -2.70 -7.47
CA GLY A 17 -2.76 -2.88 -7.14
C GLY A 17 -1.86 -3.09 -8.36
N TYR A 18 -1.20 -4.24 -8.41
CA TYR A 18 -0.21 -4.57 -9.45
C TYR A 18 -0.77 -4.72 -10.87
N THR A 19 -2.09 -4.71 -11.08
CA THR A 19 -2.66 -4.74 -12.43
C THR A 19 -2.62 -3.39 -13.12
N ILE A 20 -2.57 -2.30 -12.36
CA ILE A 20 -2.58 -0.92 -12.89
C ILE A 20 -1.26 -0.17 -12.69
N THR A 21 -0.33 -0.71 -11.89
CA THR A 21 0.98 -0.10 -11.66
C THR A 21 1.92 -0.31 -12.87
N PRO A 22 2.75 0.68 -13.23
CA PRO A 22 3.79 0.53 -14.25
C PRO A 22 4.81 -0.58 -13.94
N ASP A 23 5.11 -0.82 -12.66
CA ASP A 23 5.89 -1.94 -12.18
C ASP A 23 4.98 -2.93 -11.44
N SER A 24 4.75 -4.09 -12.05
CA SER A 24 3.93 -5.16 -11.48
C SER A 24 4.72 -6.19 -10.69
N THR A 25 6.02 -6.00 -10.49
CA THR A 25 6.84 -6.89 -9.66
C THR A 25 6.41 -6.83 -8.19
N PRO A 26 6.60 -7.91 -7.42
CA PRO A 26 6.29 -7.89 -5.99
C PRO A 26 6.94 -6.69 -5.29
N TYR A 27 6.15 -5.94 -4.52
CA TYR A 27 6.54 -4.71 -3.83
C TYR A 27 6.93 -3.55 -4.76
N ALA A 28 6.64 -3.61 -6.08
CA ALA A 28 7.16 -2.68 -7.08
C ALA A 28 8.66 -2.48 -6.90
N ASN A 29 9.40 -3.59 -6.94
CA ASN A 29 10.81 -3.64 -6.55
C ASN A 29 11.74 -4.00 -7.72
N ASP A 30 11.39 -3.60 -8.95
CA ASP A 30 12.28 -3.68 -10.11
C ASP A 30 13.38 -2.62 -9.97
N GLN A 31 14.51 -3.03 -9.39
CA GLN A 31 15.64 -2.14 -9.10
C GLN A 31 16.50 -1.94 -10.34
N LYS A 32 16.85 -0.67 -10.61
CA LYS A 32 17.72 -0.24 -11.69
C LYS A 32 18.72 0.81 -11.14
N PRO A 33 19.82 0.40 -10.52
CA PRO A 33 20.77 1.33 -9.90
C PRO A 33 21.26 2.42 -10.84
N GLU A 34 21.32 2.16 -12.15
CA GLU A 34 21.71 3.09 -13.21
C GLU A 34 20.70 4.26 -13.34
N LEU A 35 19.46 4.02 -12.91
CA LEU A 35 18.39 5.02 -12.89
C LEU A 35 18.20 5.67 -11.53
N HIS A 36 19.25 5.72 -10.70
CA HIS A 36 19.24 6.35 -9.39
C HIS A 36 18.74 7.80 -9.46
N ILE A 37 17.67 8.11 -8.73
CA ILE A 37 17.07 9.45 -8.55
C ILE A 37 16.92 10.21 -9.87
N LYS A 38 16.10 9.70 -10.78
CA LYS A 38 15.69 10.44 -11.97
C LYS A 38 14.45 11.29 -11.67
N GLU A 39 14.38 12.47 -12.31
CA GLU A 39 13.30 13.43 -12.10
C GLU A 39 11.96 12.95 -12.66
N PRO A 40 10.84 13.50 -12.16
CA PRO A 40 9.53 13.25 -12.74
C PRO A 40 9.51 13.54 -14.25
N GLY A 41 8.91 12.61 -15.01
CA GLY A 41 8.86 12.68 -16.48
C GLY A 41 10.11 12.14 -17.19
N PHE A 42 11.11 11.61 -16.46
CA PHE A 42 12.30 11.02 -17.07
C PHE A 42 11.93 9.89 -18.04
N ASN A 43 12.51 9.95 -19.21
CA ASN A 43 12.26 9.00 -20.31
C ASN A 43 13.59 8.36 -20.76
N ILE A 44 13.57 7.04 -20.99
CA ILE A 44 14.73 6.29 -21.45
C ILE A 44 14.30 5.07 -22.27
N ASN A 45 15.14 4.69 -23.23
CA ASN A 45 14.97 3.43 -23.93
C ASN A 45 15.40 2.26 -23.05
N MET A 46 14.60 1.21 -23.02
CA MET A 46 14.86 -0.02 -22.30
C MET A 46 14.94 -1.18 -23.28
N LEU A 47 15.94 -2.03 -23.15
CA LEU A 47 15.99 -3.33 -23.81
C LEU A 47 15.26 -4.35 -22.94
N TRP A 48 14.17 -4.90 -23.42
CA TRP A 48 13.37 -5.93 -22.75
C TRP A 48 13.81 -7.30 -23.27
N MET A 49 14.45 -8.07 -22.39
CA MET A 49 14.97 -9.41 -22.70
C MET A 49 14.06 -10.48 -22.12
N ARG A 50 13.73 -11.49 -22.89
CA ARG A 50 12.94 -12.63 -22.41
C ARG A 50 13.72 -13.37 -21.32
N LYS A 51 13.04 -13.75 -20.23
CA LYS A 51 13.65 -14.58 -19.18
C LYS A 51 13.69 -16.04 -19.63
N ASN A 52 14.80 -16.71 -19.33
CA ASN A 52 15.01 -18.12 -19.62
C ASN A 52 14.41 -19.01 -18.52
N GLU A 53 13.09 -18.85 -18.30
CA GLU A 53 12.31 -19.55 -17.30
C GLU A 53 10.97 -19.99 -17.92
N ALA A 54 10.42 -21.10 -17.45
CA ALA A 54 9.07 -21.50 -17.84
C ALA A 54 8.06 -20.42 -17.49
N GLU A 55 7.08 -20.18 -18.35
CA GLU A 55 6.05 -19.19 -18.09
C GLU A 55 5.30 -19.54 -16.79
N PRO A 56 5.30 -18.64 -15.79
CA PRO A 56 4.44 -18.84 -14.64
C PRO A 56 2.98 -18.77 -15.09
N SER A 57 2.15 -19.68 -14.60
CA SER A 57 0.70 -19.60 -14.81
C SER A 57 0.19 -18.33 -14.14
N GLU A 58 -0.05 -17.28 -14.90
CA GLU A 58 -0.51 -15.99 -14.36
C GLU A 58 -1.99 -16.07 -13.99
N ASN A 59 -2.27 -16.44 -12.73
CA ASN A 59 -3.59 -16.17 -12.18
C ASN A 59 -3.70 -14.65 -11.92
N ILE A 60 -4.63 -13.99 -12.62
CA ILE A 60 -4.83 -12.54 -12.53
C ILE A 60 -5.12 -12.08 -11.08
N PHE A 61 -5.78 -12.89 -10.28
CA PHE A 61 -6.04 -12.59 -8.86
C PHE A 61 -4.75 -12.62 -8.04
N ILE A 62 -3.87 -13.59 -8.27
CA ILE A 62 -2.56 -13.67 -7.60
C ILE A 62 -1.73 -12.44 -7.99
N LYS A 63 -1.67 -12.13 -9.29
CA LYS A 63 -0.97 -10.94 -9.78
C LYS A 63 -1.51 -9.67 -9.14
N MET A 64 -2.83 -9.52 -9.03
CA MET A 64 -3.47 -8.34 -8.46
C MET A 64 -3.05 -8.08 -6.99
N PHE A 65 -2.85 -9.14 -6.18
CA PHE A 65 -2.56 -8.98 -4.75
C PHE A 65 -1.08 -9.10 -4.38
N ILE A 66 -0.32 -9.94 -5.06
CA ILE A 66 1.07 -10.27 -4.70
C ILE A 66 2.05 -9.66 -5.70
N GLY A 67 1.58 -9.33 -6.91
CA GLY A 67 2.43 -9.00 -8.05
C GLY A 67 2.90 -10.25 -8.77
N ALA A 68 3.58 -10.06 -9.89
CA ALA A 68 4.17 -11.13 -10.67
C ALA A 68 5.54 -10.71 -11.20
N ASN A 69 6.49 -11.60 -11.17
CA ASN A 69 7.74 -11.40 -11.90
C ASN A 69 7.43 -11.40 -13.40
N GLY A 70 7.65 -10.26 -14.06
CA GLY A 70 7.39 -10.14 -15.49
C GLY A 70 8.16 -11.18 -16.30
N LYS A 71 7.65 -11.50 -17.50
CA LYS A 71 8.28 -12.41 -18.48
C LYS A 71 9.61 -11.88 -19.01
N TYR A 72 9.88 -10.61 -18.79
CA TYR A 72 11.04 -9.89 -19.30
C TYR A 72 11.88 -9.32 -18.17
N THR A 73 13.19 -9.29 -18.38
CA THR A 73 14.13 -8.43 -17.65
C THR A 73 14.43 -7.24 -18.55
N SER A 74 14.58 -6.05 -17.98
CA SER A 74 14.85 -4.85 -18.77
C SER A 74 16.15 -4.18 -18.34
N VAL A 75 16.89 -3.65 -19.32
CA VAL A 75 18.17 -2.92 -19.11
C VAL A 75 18.03 -1.53 -19.69
N PRO A 76 18.42 -0.46 -18.97
CA PRO A 76 18.45 0.91 -19.52
C PRO A 76 19.51 1.03 -20.61
N VAL A 77 19.13 1.55 -21.77
CA VAL A 77 19.98 1.63 -22.96
C VAL A 77 20.32 3.08 -23.26
N TYR A 78 21.60 3.40 -23.31
CA TYR A 78 22.09 4.68 -23.82
C TYR A 78 22.16 4.63 -25.35
N GLU A 79 22.93 3.67 -25.89
CA GLU A 79 23.09 3.42 -27.30
C GLU A 79 23.19 1.92 -27.58
N TYR A 80 22.82 1.47 -28.80
CA TYR A 80 22.97 0.07 -29.18
C TYR A 80 23.37 -0.08 -30.64
N LYS A 81 24.07 -1.17 -30.95
CA LYS A 81 24.35 -1.57 -32.32
C LYS A 81 24.26 -3.10 -32.47
N PHE A 82 23.94 -3.55 -33.68
CA PHE A 82 23.95 -4.97 -33.99
C PHE A 82 25.30 -5.38 -34.59
N GLU A 83 25.88 -6.45 -34.06
CA GLU A 83 27.10 -7.07 -34.56
C GLU A 83 26.88 -8.58 -34.74
N GLY A 84 26.58 -9.01 -35.98
CA GLY A 84 26.28 -10.41 -36.27
C GLY A 84 25.12 -10.96 -35.42
N PRO A 85 25.35 -12.05 -34.65
CA PRO A 85 24.33 -12.67 -33.80
C PRO A 85 24.09 -11.93 -32.49
N ASN A 86 24.72 -10.78 -32.25
CA ASN A 86 24.63 -10.07 -30.99
C ASN A 86 24.09 -8.64 -31.18
N ILE A 87 23.40 -8.14 -30.18
CA ILE A 87 23.19 -6.72 -29.93
C ILE A 87 24.16 -6.26 -28.85
N ILE A 88 24.95 -5.24 -29.16
CA ILE A 88 25.85 -4.60 -28.20
C ILE A 88 25.14 -3.38 -27.66
N VAL A 89 24.89 -3.38 -26.35
CA VAL A 89 24.21 -2.30 -25.65
C VAL A 89 25.21 -1.55 -24.81
N GLU A 90 25.26 -0.23 -24.95
CA GLU A 90 25.94 0.63 -23.99
C GLU A 90 24.94 0.99 -22.88
N GLU A 91 25.29 0.59 -21.65
CA GLU A 91 24.47 0.84 -20.48
C GLU A 91 24.40 2.34 -20.17
N PHE A 92 23.21 2.79 -19.78
CA PHE A 92 23.02 4.17 -19.33
C PHE A 92 23.58 4.37 -17.93
N THR A 93 24.49 5.35 -17.76
CA THR A 93 25.10 5.67 -16.45
C THR A 93 24.58 6.98 -15.84
N GLY A 94 23.94 7.82 -16.65
CA GLY A 94 23.51 9.16 -16.24
C GLY A 94 24.63 10.21 -16.27
N ASN A 95 25.86 9.82 -16.61
CA ASN A 95 26.99 10.72 -16.77
C ASN A 95 26.98 11.39 -18.16
N THR A 96 27.63 12.54 -18.27
CA THR A 96 27.83 13.23 -19.55
C THR A 96 29.29 13.57 -19.72
N PRO A 97 30.03 12.94 -20.64
CA PRO A 97 29.60 11.89 -21.57
C PRO A 97 29.26 10.58 -20.84
N ASN A 98 28.39 9.74 -21.44
CA ASN A 98 28.09 8.42 -20.92
C ASN A 98 29.36 7.54 -20.93
N ASN A 99 29.59 6.83 -19.86
CA ASN A 99 30.79 5.96 -19.69
C ASN A 99 30.37 4.52 -19.32
N GLY A 100 29.17 4.09 -19.79
CA GLY A 100 28.62 2.77 -19.55
C GLY A 100 29.41 1.65 -20.20
N GLY A 101 29.36 0.48 -19.58
CA GLY A 101 29.89 -0.75 -20.16
C GLY A 101 29.18 -1.13 -21.44
N LYS A 102 29.88 -1.73 -22.38
CA LYS A 102 29.30 -2.31 -23.60
C LYS A 102 29.08 -3.79 -23.36
N MET A 103 27.82 -4.18 -23.25
CA MET A 103 27.41 -5.55 -22.98
C MET A 103 26.85 -6.20 -24.25
N PRO A 104 27.43 -7.33 -24.69
CA PRO A 104 26.89 -8.11 -25.81
C PRO A 104 25.77 -9.04 -25.30
N TYR A 105 24.60 -8.97 -25.93
CA TYR A 105 23.49 -9.90 -25.71
C TYR A 105 23.21 -10.66 -27.02
N ASN A 106 23.03 -12.00 -26.92
CA ASN A 106 22.64 -12.77 -28.09
C ASN A 106 21.19 -12.41 -28.50
N ILE A 107 20.97 -12.10 -29.78
CA ILE A 107 19.66 -11.64 -30.25
C ILE A 107 18.55 -12.71 -30.14
N ALA A 108 18.89 -14.01 -30.15
CA ALA A 108 17.92 -15.07 -29.88
C ALA A 108 17.47 -15.08 -28.42
N ASP A 109 18.42 -14.86 -27.48
CA ASP A 109 18.18 -14.81 -26.03
C ASP A 109 17.40 -13.54 -25.60
N VAL A 110 17.47 -12.49 -26.41
CA VAL A 110 16.66 -11.28 -26.18
C VAL A 110 15.18 -11.52 -26.50
N VAL A 111 14.90 -12.26 -27.60
CA VAL A 111 13.53 -12.42 -28.12
C VAL A 111 12.83 -13.66 -27.53
N TYR A 112 13.56 -14.74 -27.33
CA TYR A 112 13.02 -16.04 -26.92
C TYR A 112 13.57 -16.50 -25.56
N ASP A 113 12.82 -17.35 -24.88
CA ASP A 113 13.22 -18.09 -23.70
C ASP A 113 14.13 -19.27 -24.08
N VAL A 114 15.39 -18.97 -24.32
CA VAL A 114 16.37 -19.97 -24.78
C VAL A 114 16.76 -20.90 -23.62
N ASN A 115 16.89 -22.19 -23.92
CA ASN A 115 17.31 -23.17 -22.92
C ASN A 115 18.81 -22.96 -22.59
N PRO A 116 19.17 -22.57 -21.34
CA PRO A 116 20.53 -22.28 -20.95
C PRO A 116 21.46 -23.49 -20.98
N ASN A 117 20.90 -24.71 -20.98
CA ASN A 117 21.66 -25.96 -21.08
C ASN A 117 22.03 -26.35 -22.52
N THR A 118 21.63 -25.53 -23.51
CA THR A 118 21.89 -25.78 -24.92
C THR A 118 22.62 -24.60 -25.52
N ASN A 119 23.60 -24.89 -26.40
CA ASN A 119 24.32 -23.82 -27.07
C ASN A 119 23.51 -23.25 -28.24
N ILE A 120 23.48 -21.93 -28.34
CA ILE A 120 22.99 -21.22 -29.53
C ILE A 120 24.03 -21.40 -30.63
N LYS A 121 23.65 -21.99 -31.77
CA LYS A 121 24.52 -22.17 -32.91
C LYS A 121 24.26 -21.08 -33.94
N TYR A 122 25.30 -20.38 -34.33
CA TYR A 122 25.27 -19.39 -35.41
C TYR A 122 25.88 -19.99 -36.66
N ASP A 123 25.13 -19.98 -37.73
CA ASP A 123 25.59 -20.35 -39.09
C ASP A 123 25.89 -19.07 -39.87
N GLU A 124 27.15 -18.84 -40.12
CA GLU A 124 27.67 -17.63 -40.78
C GLU A 124 27.26 -17.58 -42.28
N ALA A 125 27.16 -18.76 -42.92
CA ALA A 125 26.83 -18.85 -44.34
C ALA A 125 25.34 -18.50 -44.63
N SER A 126 24.44 -19.03 -43.79
CA SER A 126 22.99 -18.77 -43.90
C SER A 126 22.53 -17.57 -43.09
N LYS A 127 23.38 -16.98 -42.24
CA LYS A 127 23.04 -15.92 -41.26
C LYS A 127 21.84 -16.29 -40.39
N THR A 128 21.83 -17.52 -39.88
CA THR A 128 20.74 -18.05 -39.04
C THR A 128 21.25 -18.48 -37.66
N LEU A 129 20.37 -18.37 -36.67
CA LEU A 129 20.58 -18.86 -35.33
C LEU A 129 19.68 -20.09 -35.08
N GLU A 130 20.27 -21.14 -34.52
CA GLU A 130 19.57 -22.34 -34.09
C GLU A 130 19.68 -22.46 -32.57
N PHE A 131 18.55 -22.62 -31.89
CA PHE A 131 18.47 -22.72 -30.42
C PHE A 131 17.25 -23.55 -30.01
N TYR A 132 17.21 -24.01 -28.77
CA TYR A 132 16.05 -24.68 -28.19
C TYR A 132 15.29 -23.72 -27.30
N GLN A 133 13.97 -23.66 -27.49
CA GLN A 133 13.07 -22.84 -26.69
C GLN A 133 12.57 -23.64 -25.47
N ILE A 134 12.49 -23.01 -24.27
CA ILE A 134 12.05 -23.67 -23.03
C ILE A 134 10.54 -23.95 -23.10
N SER A 135 9.74 -22.95 -23.47
CA SER A 135 8.28 -23.02 -23.43
C SER A 135 7.69 -24.09 -24.37
N THR A 136 8.31 -24.33 -25.50
CA THR A 136 7.82 -25.31 -26.51
C THR A 136 8.62 -26.62 -26.49
N GLY A 137 9.85 -26.60 -25.98
CA GLY A 137 10.80 -27.71 -26.08
C GLY A 137 11.33 -27.94 -27.50
N GLU A 138 10.99 -27.11 -28.46
CA GLU A 138 11.31 -27.28 -29.87
C GLU A 138 12.61 -26.59 -30.24
N LYS A 139 13.26 -27.15 -31.28
CA LYS A 139 14.40 -26.54 -31.91
C LYS A 139 13.93 -25.48 -32.90
N MET A 140 14.32 -24.24 -32.65
CA MET A 140 14.00 -23.08 -33.50
C MET A 140 15.17 -22.75 -34.41
N LYS A 141 14.86 -22.29 -35.64
CA LYS A 141 15.82 -21.70 -36.57
C LYS A 141 15.28 -20.36 -37.08
N LYS A 142 16.01 -19.29 -36.83
CA LYS A 142 15.60 -17.92 -37.16
C LYS A 142 16.72 -17.15 -37.84
N SER A 143 16.37 -16.27 -38.78
CA SER A 143 17.34 -15.43 -39.43
C SER A 143 17.76 -14.25 -38.51
N VAL A 144 19.01 -13.85 -38.59
CA VAL A 144 19.55 -12.70 -37.86
C VAL A 144 18.75 -11.43 -38.17
N ALA A 145 18.41 -11.22 -39.45
CA ALA A 145 17.65 -10.05 -39.87
C ALA A 145 16.24 -9.99 -39.27
N GLU A 146 15.53 -11.13 -39.19
CA GLU A 146 14.20 -11.24 -38.55
C GLU A 146 14.30 -10.89 -37.05
N LEU A 147 15.26 -11.45 -36.36
CA LEU A 147 15.45 -11.18 -34.91
C LEU A 147 15.82 -9.73 -34.64
N GLN A 148 16.71 -9.13 -35.45
CA GLN A 148 17.07 -7.72 -35.31
C GLN A 148 15.87 -6.79 -35.55
N GLU A 149 15.00 -7.11 -36.50
CA GLU A 149 13.78 -6.34 -36.76
C GLU A 149 12.79 -6.48 -35.60
N THR A 150 12.61 -7.69 -35.08
CA THR A 150 11.78 -7.94 -33.89
C THR A 150 12.27 -7.15 -32.69
N ILE A 151 13.60 -7.17 -32.42
CA ILE A 151 14.20 -6.43 -31.30
C ILE A 151 13.92 -4.92 -31.43
N LYS A 152 14.10 -4.34 -32.62
CA LYS A 152 13.83 -2.92 -32.86
C LYS A 152 12.37 -2.54 -32.60
N LYS A 153 11.43 -3.40 -32.97
CA LYS A 153 9.98 -3.13 -32.88
C LYS A 153 9.40 -3.46 -31.50
N GLU A 154 9.85 -4.56 -30.89
CA GLU A 154 9.14 -5.15 -29.74
C GLU A 154 9.97 -5.13 -28.46
N ASN A 155 11.28 -5.23 -28.53
CA ASN A 155 12.13 -5.35 -27.36
C ASN A 155 12.78 -4.03 -26.93
N ILE A 156 12.98 -3.07 -27.83
CA ILE A 156 13.46 -1.73 -27.49
C ILE A 156 12.27 -0.79 -27.41
N LYS A 157 11.90 -0.43 -26.17
CA LYS A 157 10.75 0.45 -25.90
C LYS A 157 11.16 1.58 -24.97
N SER A 158 10.65 2.76 -25.26
CA SER A 158 10.77 3.91 -24.37
C SER A 158 9.91 3.69 -23.11
N LYS A 159 10.49 3.92 -21.94
CA LYS A 159 9.80 3.89 -20.63
C LYS A 159 9.89 5.27 -20.00
N THR A 160 8.72 5.84 -19.67
CA THR A 160 8.63 7.11 -18.96
C THR A 160 8.31 6.87 -17.50
N PHE A 161 9.11 7.42 -16.60
CA PHE A 161 8.90 7.41 -15.16
C PHE A 161 8.16 8.67 -14.76
N LEU A 162 6.82 8.59 -14.65
CA LEU A 162 5.95 9.77 -14.42
C LEU A 162 6.31 10.57 -13.17
N LEU A 163 6.61 9.90 -12.05
CA LEU A 163 7.05 10.55 -10.82
C LEU A 163 8.57 10.42 -10.61
N GLY A 164 9.29 9.95 -11.63
CA GLY A 164 10.72 9.68 -11.52
C GLY A 164 11.03 8.35 -10.83
N THR A 165 12.27 8.21 -10.38
CA THR A 165 12.78 6.99 -9.73
C THR A 165 13.31 7.29 -8.33
N ASP A 166 13.33 6.27 -7.48
CA ASP A 166 13.88 6.35 -6.13
C ASP A 166 15.40 6.05 -6.06
N LEU A 167 15.92 5.92 -4.83
CA LEU A 167 17.34 5.62 -4.55
C LEU A 167 17.85 4.33 -5.20
N ALA A 168 17.00 3.34 -5.39
CA ALA A 168 17.36 2.07 -6.02
C ALA A 168 16.98 2.05 -7.52
N GLY A 169 16.56 3.19 -8.10
CA GLY A 169 16.10 3.29 -9.47
C GLY A 169 14.74 2.62 -9.72
N ARG A 170 13.93 2.39 -8.68
CA ARG A 170 12.58 1.83 -8.79
C ARG A 170 11.58 2.90 -9.18
N ASP A 171 10.50 2.52 -9.84
CA ASP A 171 9.44 3.44 -10.24
C ASP A 171 8.69 4.01 -9.02
N LEU A 172 8.81 5.33 -8.79
CA LEU A 172 8.25 6.01 -7.64
C LEU A 172 6.71 5.98 -7.65
N LEU A 173 6.07 6.08 -8.82
CA LEU A 173 4.61 6.02 -8.95
C LEU A 173 4.08 4.65 -8.53
N SER A 174 4.70 3.57 -8.99
CA SER A 174 4.29 2.21 -8.64
C SER A 174 4.41 1.98 -7.13
N ARG A 175 5.49 2.42 -6.50
CA ARG A 175 5.67 2.32 -5.05
C ARG A 175 4.65 3.15 -4.28
N LEU A 176 4.32 4.36 -4.77
CA LEU A 176 3.28 5.20 -4.17
C LEU A 176 1.91 4.51 -4.22
N MET A 177 1.55 3.93 -5.37
CA MET A 177 0.28 3.22 -5.56
C MET A 177 0.19 1.97 -4.68
N ILE A 178 1.24 1.16 -4.60
CA ILE A 178 1.26 -0.03 -3.72
C ILE A 178 1.27 0.38 -2.25
N GLY A 179 1.94 1.49 -1.89
CA GLY A 179 1.92 2.07 -0.55
C GLY A 179 0.52 2.42 -0.04
N THR A 180 -0.40 2.82 -0.94
CA THR A 180 -1.82 3.05 -0.61
C THR A 180 -2.46 1.83 0.05
N ARG A 181 -2.13 0.62 -0.44
CA ARG A 181 -2.64 -0.64 0.13
C ARG A 181 -2.20 -0.80 1.58
N ILE A 182 -0.94 -0.53 1.87
CA ILE A 182 -0.40 -0.63 3.22
C ILE A 182 -1.14 0.32 4.16
N SER A 183 -1.25 1.59 3.80
CA SER A 183 -1.90 2.62 4.62
C SER A 183 -3.38 2.31 4.87
N LEU A 184 -4.13 1.85 3.85
CA LEU A 184 -5.53 1.45 4.04
C LEU A 184 -5.67 0.19 4.89
N THR A 185 -4.79 -0.79 4.71
CA THR A 185 -4.82 -2.04 5.49
C THR A 185 -4.52 -1.78 6.97
N VAL A 186 -3.54 -0.93 7.28
CA VAL A 186 -3.25 -0.49 8.66
C VAL A 186 -4.50 0.12 9.29
N GLY A 187 -5.07 1.13 8.62
CA GLY A 187 -6.28 1.80 9.13
C GLY A 187 -7.40 0.80 9.40
N PHE A 188 -7.70 -0.07 8.44
CA PHE A 188 -8.80 -1.03 8.52
C PHE A 188 -8.61 -2.05 9.65
N ILE A 189 -7.46 -2.72 9.72
CA ILE A 189 -7.20 -3.74 10.74
C ILE A 189 -7.14 -3.12 12.14
N SER A 190 -6.43 -2.00 12.29
CA SER A 190 -6.32 -1.34 13.60
C SER A 190 -7.67 -0.84 14.12
N VAL A 191 -8.51 -0.28 13.24
CA VAL A 191 -9.85 0.17 13.61
C VAL A 191 -10.75 -1.01 13.99
N ILE A 192 -10.71 -2.13 13.28
CA ILE A 192 -11.47 -3.33 13.65
C ILE A 192 -11.08 -3.82 15.04
N ILE A 193 -9.77 -3.93 15.32
CA ILE A 193 -9.28 -4.34 16.65
C ILE A 193 -9.78 -3.37 17.72
N SER A 194 -9.63 -2.07 17.49
CA SER A 194 -10.02 -1.03 18.45
C SER A 194 -11.54 -0.99 18.69
N ILE A 195 -12.35 -1.17 17.65
CA ILE A 195 -13.83 -1.26 17.76
C ILE A 195 -14.22 -2.48 18.61
N PHE A 196 -13.65 -3.64 18.29
CA PHE A 196 -13.99 -4.86 18.99
C PHE A 196 -13.70 -4.77 20.50
N ILE A 197 -12.49 -4.34 20.87
CA ILE A 197 -12.09 -4.19 22.29
C ILE A 197 -12.87 -3.04 22.95
N GLY A 198 -12.99 -1.90 22.26
CA GLY A 198 -13.67 -0.72 22.78
C GLY A 198 -15.15 -0.93 23.05
N ILE A 199 -15.85 -1.58 22.12
CA ILE A 199 -17.29 -1.94 22.32
C ILE A 199 -17.41 -2.92 23.47
N LEU A 200 -16.60 -3.97 23.52
CA LEU A 200 -16.68 -4.99 24.55
C LEU A 200 -16.48 -4.39 25.96
N LEU A 201 -15.38 -3.69 26.17
CA LEU A 201 -15.06 -3.11 27.48
C LEU A 201 -15.97 -1.94 27.83
N GLY A 202 -16.28 -1.06 26.89
CA GLY A 202 -17.20 0.05 27.10
C GLY A 202 -18.62 -0.41 27.40
N ALA A 203 -19.11 -1.48 26.76
CA ALA A 203 -20.42 -2.04 27.04
C ALA A 203 -20.49 -2.69 28.43
N ILE A 204 -19.48 -3.43 28.81
CA ILE A 204 -19.41 -4.04 30.14
C ILE A 204 -19.39 -2.95 31.22
N ALA A 205 -18.52 -1.96 31.10
CA ALA A 205 -18.41 -0.85 32.06
C ALA A 205 -19.74 -0.06 32.18
N GLY A 206 -20.31 0.37 31.05
CA GLY A 206 -21.54 1.17 31.02
C GLY A 206 -22.78 0.42 31.52
N TYR A 207 -22.88 -0.89 31.23
CA TYR A 207 -24.04 -1.68 31.61
C TYR A 207 -24.03 -2.13 33.07
N TYR A 208 -22.90 -2.70 33.56
CA TYR A 208 -22.84 -3.28 34.90
C TYR A 208 -22.60 -2.25 36.02
N ARG A 209 -21.89 -1.15 35.72
CA ARG A 209 -21.55 -0.08 36.70
C ARG A 209 -20.74 -0.58 37.93
N GLY A 210 -20.62 0.28 38.91
CA GLY A 210 -19.97 -0.04 40.22
C GLY A 210 -18.53 -0.53 40.03
N LYS A 211 -18.11 -1.51 40.80
CA LYS A 211 -16.72 -2.02 40.80
C LYS A 211 -16.21 -2.46 39.44
N VAL A 212 -17.09 -2.99 38.56
CA VAL A 212 -16.71 -3.40 37.21
C VAL A 212 -16.35 -2.18 36.35
N ASP A 213 -17.16 -1.16 36.44
CA ASP A 213 -16.92 0.12 35.78
C ASP A 213 -15.62 0.77 36.32
N ASP A 214 -15.46 0.81 37.62
CA ASP A 214 -14.28 1.42 38.29
C ASP A 214 -12.98 0.77 37.82
N VAL A 215 -12.93 -0.57 37.75
CA VAL A 215 -11.75 -1.32 37.27
C VAL A 215 -11.47 -1.04 35.79
N ILE A 216 -12.49 -1.10 34.94
CA ILE A 216 -12.32 -0.85 33.52
C ILE A 216 -11.89 0.60 33.27
N MET A 217 -12.48 1.56 33.98
CA MET A 217 -12.10 2.97 33.90
C MET A 217 -10.69 3.23 34.42
N TRP A 218 -10.25 2.49 35.47
CA TRP A 218 -8.89 2.56 35.92
C TRP A 218 -7.91 2.11 34.82
N VAL A 219 -8.17 0.96 34.17
CA VAL A 219 -7.35 0.49 33.02
C VAL A 219 -7.33 1.52 31.88
N ILE A 220 -8.51 2.04 31.51
CA ILE A 220 -8.64 3.08 30.49
C ILE A 220 -7.77 4.30 30.83
N ASN A 221 -7.81 4.76 32.07
CA ASN A 221 -7.06 5.93 32.50
C ASN A 221 -5.56 5.68 32.52
N VAL A 222 -5.10 4.47 32.92
CA VAL A 222 -3.69 4.07 32.86
C VAL A 222 -3.20 4.10 31.39
N VAL A 223 -3.93 3.46 30.46
CA VAL A 223 -3.54 3.44 29.05
C VAL A 223 -3.54 4.85 28.46
N TRP A 224 -4.55 5.65 28.80
CA TRP A 224 -4.69 7.01 28.29
C TRP A 224 -3.66 8.00 28.81
N SER A 225 -3.06 7.74 29.99
CA SER A 225 -1.99 8.57 30.55
C SER A 225 -0.66 8.44 29.81
N ILE A 226 -0.51 7.38 29.01
CA ILE A 226 0.71 7.13 28.22
C ILE A 226 0.53 7.79 26.83
N PRO A 227 1.49 8.61 26.35
CA PRO A 227 1.43 9.12 24.99
C PRO A 227 1.30 8.00 23.98
N THR A 228 0.25 8.05 23.15
CA THR A 228 -0.13 6.95 22.22
C THR A 228 1.03 6.48 21.38
N LEU A 229 1.83 7.39 20.81
CA LEU A 229 2.97 7.02 19.96
C LEU A 229 4.01 6.20 20.74
N LEU A 230 4.30 6.58 21.98
CA LEU A 230 5.26 5.84 22.84
C LEU A 230 4.74 4.46 23.18
N LEU A 231 3.45 4.34 23.47
CA LEU A 231 2.82 3.05 23.76
C LEU A 231 2.86 2.12 22.54
N VAL A 232 2.54 2.65 21.35
CA VAL A 232 2.61 1.88 20.10
C VAL A 232 4.05 1.43 19.83
N ILE A 233 5.06 2.31 20.01
CA ILE A 233 6.46 1.94 19.88
C ILE A 233 6.83 0.81 20.85
N ALA A 234 6.47 0.93 22.13
CA ALA A 234 6.77 -0.08 23.13
C ALA A 234 6.17 -1.44 22.76
N ILE A 235 4.89 -1.48 22.36
CA ILE A 235 4.21 -2.72 21.94
C ILE A 235 4.88 -3.28 20.69
N THR A 236 5.20 -2.45 19.69
CA THR A 236 5.83 -2.90 18.46
C THR A 236 7.22 -3.47 18.71
N LEU A 237 8.00 -2.89 19.61
CA LEU A 237 9.34 -3.41 19.98
C LEU A 237 9.26 -4.77 20.67
N VAL A 238 8.22 -5.01 21.47
CA VAL A 238 7.99 -6.31 22.13
C VAL A 238 7.54 -7.37 21.12
N LEU A 239 6.67 -7.00 20.17
CA LEU A 239 6.16 -7.90 19.13
C LEU A 239 7.18 -8.17 18.00
N GLY A 240 8.22 -7.35 17.91
CA GLY A 240 9.19 -7.35 16.79
C GLY A 240 8.84 -6.33 15.71
N LYS A 241 9.82 -6.10 14.78
CA LYS A 241 9.66 -5.16 13.68
C LYS A 241 8.83 -5.81 12.55
N GLY A 242 7.93 -5.05 11.97
CA GLY A 242 7.15 -5.48 10.81
C GLY A 242 5.78 -4.84 10.74
N ILE A 243 5.15 -4.97 9.59
CA ILE A 243 3.88 -4.30 9.30
C ILE A 243 2.72 -4.90 10.13
N PHE A 244 2.69 -6.21 10.33
CA PHE A 244 1.64 -6.88 11.12
C PHE A 244 1.68 -6.48 12.59
N GLN A 245 2.89 -6.33 13.14
CA GLN A 245 3.12 -5.89 14.52
C GLN A 245 2.60 -4.47 14.73
N VAL A 246 2.78 -3.60 13.71
CA VAL A 246 2.23 -2.24 13.74
C VAL A 246 0.70 -2.26 13.75
N PHE A 247 0.05 -3.10 12.92
CA PHE A 247 -1.43 -3.19 12.90
C PHE A 247 -1.99 -3.54 14.27
N ILE A 248 -1.39 -4.55 14.92
CA ILE A 248 -1.79 -5.00 16.26
C ILE A 248 -1.51 -3.91 17.29
N ALA A 249 -0.31 -3.33 17.30
CA ALA A 249 0.07 -2.31 18.27
C ALA A 249 -0.84 -1.08 18.19
N VAL A 250 -1.11 -0.57 16.99
CA VAL A 250 -2.01 0.57 16.78
C VAL A 250 -3.43 0.22 17.22
N GLY A 251 -3.96 -0.93 16.84
CA GLY A 251 -5.29 -1.38 17.24
C GLY A 251 -5.45 -1.54 18.75
N LEU A 252 -4.40 -2.06 19.43
CA LEU A 252 -4.36 -2.24 20.89
C LEU A 252 -4.21 -0.92 21.68
N THR A 253 -3.97 0.19 21.03
CA THR A 253 -3.89 1.50 21.71
C THR A 253 -5.13 2.36 21.47
N MET A 254 -5.81 2.21 20.34
CA MET A 254 -6.93 3.07 19.93
C MET A 254 -8.31 2.67 20.50
N TRP A 255 -8.42 1.55 21.21
CA TRP A 255 -9.68 1.08 21.77
C TRP A 255 -10.22 1.98 22.89
N VAL A 256 -9.34 2.73 23.56
CA VAL A 256 -9.67 3.53 24.74
C VAL A 256 -10.73 4.58 24.45
N ASP A 257 -10.59 5.31 23.34
CA ASP A 257 -11.54 6.37 22.94
C ASP A 257 -12.90 5.78 22.60
N ILE A 258 -12.92 4.62 21.91
CA ILE A 258 -14.16 3.90 21.60
C ILE A 258 -14.83 3.41 22.89
N ALA A 259 -14.07 2.81 23.82
CA ALA A 259 -14.60 2.32 25.08
C ALA A 259 -15.26 3.43 25.92
N ARG A 260 -14.65 4.61 25.98
CA ARG A 260 -15.22 5.78 26.68
C ARG A 260 -16.54 6.23 26.07
N ILE A 261 -16.58 6.34 24.75
CA ILE A 261 -17.81 6.76 24.05
C ILE A 261 -18.91 5.72 24.23
N VAL A 262 -18.61 4.45 24.02
CA VAL A 262 -19.57 3.35 24.19
C VAL A 262 -20.10 3.31 25.63
N ARG A 263 -19.20 3.41 26.64
CA ARG A 263 -19.60 3.49 28.03
C ARG A 263 -20.54 4.65 28.29
N GLY A 264 -20.20 5.86 27.86
CA GLY A 264 -21.01 7.07 28.06
C GLY A 264 -22.40 6.94 27.43
N GLN A 265 -22.47 6.44 26.20
CA GLN A 265 -23.75 6.20 25.51
C GLN A 265 -24.61 5.14 26.24
N ILE A 266 -24.00 4.04 26.66
CA ILE A 266 -24.73 2.97 27.37
C ILE A 266 -25.24 3.44 28.71
N LEU A 267 -24.49 4.24 29.47
CA LEU A 267 -24.96 4.84 30.72
C LEU A 267 -26.23 5.65 30.54
N SER A 268 -26.37 6.38 29.42
CA SER A 268 -27.56 7.16 29.09
C SER A 268 -28.73 6.26 28.60
N ILE A 269 -28.41 5.29 27.73
CA ILE A 269 -29.47 4.48 27.08
C ILE A 269 -30.06 3.44 28.02
N ARG A 270 -29.29 2.89 28.96
CA ARG A 270 -29.77 1.85 29.87
C ARG A 270 -30.88 2.29 30.82
N GLU A 271 -31.06 3.59 31.02
CA GLU A 271 -32.11 4.19 31.85
C GLU A 271 -33.42 4.46 31.02
N LYS A 272 -33.44 4.12 29.75
CA LYS A 272 -34.63 4.35 28.90
C LYS A 272 -35.68 3.27 29.11
N GLU A 273 -36.96 3.64 28.96
CA GLU A 273 -38.13 2.80 29.17
C GLU A 273 -38.11 1.46 28.40
N PHE A 274 -37.61 1.46 27.16
CA PHE A 274 -37.51 0.23 26.37
C PHE A 274 -36.53 -0.80 26.96
N VAL A 275 -35.50 -0.34 27.67
CA VAL A 275 -34.55 -1.22 28.38
C VAL A 275 -35.19 -1.77 29.63
N GLU A 276 -35.92 -0.96 30.38
CA GLU A 276 -36.69 -1.42 31.55
C GLU A 276 -37.78 -2.42 31.16
N ALA A 277 -38.52 -2.16 30.10
CA ALA A 277 -39.50 -3.10 29.53
C ALA A 277 -38.84 -4.45 29.17
N GLY A 278 -37.66 -4.42 28.56
CA GLY A 278 -36.90 -5.63 28.25
C GLY A 278 -36.51 -6.43 29.51
N ARG A 279 -36.17 -5.75 30.61
CA ARG A 279 -35.88 -6.40 31.90
C ARG A 279 -37.16 -6.99 32.51
N ALA A 280 -38.27 -6.25 32.48
CA ALA A 280 -39.57 -6.70 32.99
C ALA A 280 -40.06 -7.95 32.23
N LEU A 281 -39.75 -8.05 30.93
CA LEU A 281 -40.04 -9.23 30.09
C LEU A 281 -39.03 -10.39 30.32
N GLY A 282 -38.09 -10.26 31.27
CA GLY A 282 -37.16 -11.32 31.62
C GLY A 282 -36.03 -11.53 30.61
N TYR A 283 -35.70 -10.56 29.76
CA TYR A 283 -34.57 -10.70 28.81
C TYR A 283 -33.25 -10.75 29.53
N LYS A 284 -32.39 -11.68 29.10
CA LYS A 284 -30.99 -11.78 29.62
C LYS A 284 -30.18 -10.54 29.25
N ASN A 285 -29.28 -10.13 30.12
CA ASN A 285 -28.41 -8.95 29.93
C ASN A 285 -27.72 -8.91 28.57
N PHE A 286 -27.18 -10.04 28.10
CA PHE A 286 -26.56 -10.14 26.78
C PHE A 286 -27.52 -9.73 25.65
N ARG A 287 -28.78 -10.20 25.69
CA ARG A 287 -29.80 -9.84 24.69
C ARG A 287 -30.12 -8.34 24.75
N ILE A 288 -30.22 -7.77 25.95
CA ILE A 288 -30.48 -6.34 26.13
C ILE A 288 -29.33 -5.51 25.56
N ILE A 289 -28.08 -5.86 25.91
CA ILE A 289 -26.91 -5.13 25.42
C ILE A 289 -26.83 -5.21 23.90
N PHE A 290 -26.76 -6.41 23.32
CA PHE A 290 -26.44 -6.57 21.90
C PHE A 290 -27.61 -6.28 20.94
N LYS A 291 -28.84 -6.54 21.36
CA LYS A 291 -30.01 -6.40 20.49
C LYS A 291 -30.77 -5.07 20.66
N HIS A 292 -30.68 -4.47 21.86
CA HIS A 292 -31.45 -3.27 22.18
C HIS A 292 -30.61 -2.02 22.42
N ILE A 293 -29.48 -2.14 23.10
CA ILE A 293 -28.63 -0.97 23.42
C ILE A 293 -27.62 -0.70 22.34
N LEU A 294 -26.81 -1.69 21.97
CA LEU A 294 -25.67 -1.52 21.07
C LEU A 294 -26.03 -0.94 19.69
N PRO A 295 -27.14 -1.34 19.02
CA PRO A 295 -27.51 -0.71 17.76
C PRO A 295 -27.69 0.80 17.85
N ASN A 296 -28.18 1.31 19.00
CA ASN A 296 -28.38 2.74 19.24
C ASN A 296 -27.06 3.50 19.56
N VAL A 297 -25.98 2.77 19.87
CA VAL A 297 -24.65 3.33 20.16
C VAL A 297 -23.77 3.38 18.92
N MET A 298 -24.13 2.64 17.86
CA MET A 298 -23.28 2.49 16.67
C MET A 298 -23.01 3.80 15.93
N GLY A 299 -23.93 4.77 15.95
CA GLY A 299 -23.73 6.07 15.30
C GLY A 299 -22.45 6.76 15.77
N PRO A 300 -22.33 7.10 17.06
CA PRO A 300 -21.10 7.67 17.62
C PRO A 300 -19.84 6.79 17.42
N VAL A 301 -19.98 5.45 17.46
CA VAL A 301 -18.88 4.53 17.21
C VAL A 301 -18.34 4.64 15.79
N ILE A 302 -19.21 4.74 14.79
CA ILE A 302 -18.81 4.90 13.38
C ILE A 302 -18.07 6.23 13.17
N VAL A 303 -18.50 7.29 13.80
CA VAL A 303 -17.86 8.60 13.73
C VAL A 303 -16.43 8.56 14.29
N ILE A 304 -16.24 7.99 15.50
CA ILE A 304 -14.92 7.88 16.09
C ILE A 304 -14.02 6.91 15.31
N ALA A 305 -14.60 5.84 14.74
CA ALA A 305 -13.88 4.89 13.90
C ALA A 305 -13.26 5.56 12.66
N ALA A 306 -13.99 6.48 12.01
CA ALA A 306 -13.46 7.24 10.88
C ALA A 306 -12.27 8.15 11.30
N SER A 307 -12.35 8.78 12.48
CA SER A 307 -11.24 9.57 13.03
C SER A 307 -10.04 8.69 13.42
N ASN A 308 -10.31 7.53 14.01
CA ASN A 308 -9.27 6.55 14.35
C ASN A 308 -8.57 6.00 13.12
N PHE A 309 -9.27 5.87 12.00
CA PHE A 309 -8.68 5.46 10.73
C PHE A 309 -7.61 6.45 10.27
N ALA A 310 -7.93 7.76 10.30
CA ALA A 310 -6.98 8.82 9.97
C ALA A 310 -5.76 8.79 10.91
N SER A 311 -5.99 8.63 12.21
CA SER A 311 -4.94 8.56 13.22
C SER A 311 -4.06 7.32 13.06
N ALA A 312 -4.63 6.17 12.66
CA ALA A 312 -3.89 4.94 12.40
C ALA A 312 -2.91 5.09 11.22
N ILE A 313 -3.34 5.75 10.14
CA ILE A 313 -2.47 6.06 8.99
C ILE A 313 -1.30 6.94 9.41
N LEU A 314 -1.57 8.00 10.19
CA LEU A 314 -0.51 8.89 10.69
C LEU A 314 0.46 8.18 11.62
N THR A 315 -0.05 7.32 12.50
CA THR A 315 0.76 6.55 13.45
C THR A 315 1.66 5.56 12.71
N GLU A 316 1.12 4.83 11.73
CA GLU A 316 1.92 3.94 10.87
C GLU A 316 3.01 4.70 10.13
N ALA A 317 2.65 5.80 9.48
CA ALA A 317 3.61 6.62 8.75
C ALA A 317 4.73 7.15 9.65
N GLY A 318 4.40 7.57 10.88
CA GLY A 318 5.37 7.97 11.89
C GLY A 318 6.29 6.83 12.33
N LEU A 319 5.75 5.63 12.58
CA LEU A 319 6.55 4.45 12.94
C LEU A 319 7.46 3.99 11.81
N SER A 320 6.95 3.98 10.58
CA SER A 320 7.73 3.63 9.40
C SER A 320 8.83 4.67 9.12
N PHE A 321 8.52 5.95 9.33
CA PHE A 321 9.54 7.03 9.29
C PHE A 321 10.63 6.85 10.35
N LEU A 322 10.30 6.34 11.53
CA LEU A 322 11.29 6.02 12.56
C LEU A 322 12.02 4.69 12.32
N GLY A 323 11.70 3.96 11.25
CA GLY A 323 12.30 2.67 10.90
C GLY A 323 11.84 1.50 11.76
N ILE A 324 10.72 1.65 12.46
CA ILE A 324 10.11 0.61 13.32
C ILE A 324 8.94 -0.08 12.59
N GLY A 325 8.31 0.60 11.62
CA GLY A 325 7.15 0.13 10.87
C GLY A 325 7.48 -0.83 9.72
N ALA A 326 6.97 -0.51 8.54
CA ALA A 326 7.21 -1.28 7.32
C ALA A 326 8.71 -1.36 7.02
N GLN A 327 9.18 -2.56 6.69
CA GLN A 327 10.58 -2.80 6.34
C GLN A 327 10.73 -3.00 4.83
N PRO A 328 11.84 -2.57 4.20
CA PRO A 328 12.12 -2.92 2.82
C PRO A 328 12.05 -4.45 2.60
N PRO A 329 11.55 -4.91 1.44
CA PRO A 329 11.18 -4.14 0.24
C PRO A 329 9.77 -3.54 0.26
N THR A 330 8.96 -3.76 1.30
CA THR A 330 7.55 -3.34 1.37
C THR A 330 7.43 -1.82 1.29
N PRO A 331 6.75 -1.27 0.27
CA PRO A 331 6.57 0.17 0.15
C PRO A 331 5.47 0.64 1.11
N SER A 332 5.80 1.47 2.09
CA SER A 332 4.84 2.32 2.79
C SER A 332 5.21 3.79 2.57
N TRP A 333 4.22 4.67 2.65
CA TRP A 333 4.50 6.09 2.45
C TRP A 333 5.47 6.65 3.52
N GLY A 334 5.36 6.17 4.77
CA GLY A 334 6.28 6.54 5.85
C GLY A 334 7.70 6.03 5.62
N GLU A 335 7.86 4.80 5.13
CA GLU A 335 9.16 4.24 4.74
C GLU A 335 9.78 5.04 3.59
N MET A 336 8.99 5.40 2.57
CA MET A 336 9.44 6.20 1.45
C MET A 336 9.97 7.57 1.92
N ILE A 337 9.29 8.23 2.86
CA ILE A 337 9.76 9.50 3.43
C ILE A 337 11.06 9.28 4.21
N ASN A 338 11.14 8.22 5.02
CA ASN A 338 12.36 7.90 5.77
C ASN A 338 13.56 7.66 4.86
N ALA A 339 13.39 6.84 3.82
CA ALA A 339 14.45 6.52 2.86
C ALA A 339 14.99 7.79 2.15
N HIS A 340 14.12 8.77 1.92
CA HIS A 340 14.48 9.97 1.13
C HIS A 340 14.67 11.24 1.97
N ARG A 341 14.60 11.17 3.31
CA ARG A 341 14.69 12.35 4.19
C ARG A 341 15.93 13.22 3.98
N GLY A 342 17.07 12.60 3.66
CA GLY A 342 18.33 13.32 3.41
C GLY A 342 18.35 14.11 2.09
N TYR A 343 17.43 13.79 1.18
CA TYR A 343 17.35 14.43 -0.15
C TYR A 343 16.46 15.67 -0.19
N VAL A 344 15.75 15.96 0.91
CA VAL A 344 14.91 17.15 1.04
C VAL A 344 15.71 18.45 0.91
N LEU A 345 16.98 18.42 1.34
CA LEU A 345 17.89 19.57 1.34
C LEU A 345 18.73 19.72 0.05
N VAL A 346 18.64 18.78 -0.89
CA VAL A 346 19.49 18.74 -2.10
C VAL A 346 18.68 18.74 -3.39
N ASP A 347 17.68 19.60 -3.51
CA ASP A 347 16.82 19.79 -4.69
C ASP A 347 16.05 18.54 -5.17
N LYS A 348 15.97 17.50 -4.33
CA LYS A 348 15.22 16.27 -4.60
C LYS A 348 14.07 16.05 -3.59
N ALA A 349 13.54 17.16 -3.07
CA ALA A 349 12.49 17.16 -2.04
C ALA A 349 11.22 16.39 -2.49
N TYR A 350 10.94 16.32 -3.79
CA TYR A 350 9.77 15.63 -4.33
C TYR A 350 9.70 14.15 -3.90
N LEU A 351 10.85 13.50 -3.67
CA LEU A 351 10.91 12.09 -3.24
C LEU A 351 10.24 11.84 -1.87
N ALA A 352 10.33 12.82 -0.95
CA ALA A 352 9.68 12.76 0.35
C ALA A 352 8.33 13.50 0.34
N PHE A 353 8.19 14.55 -0.47
CA PHE A 353 7.00 15.40 -0.52
C PHE A 353 5.81 14.68 -1.14
N ILE A 354 6.01 13.92 -2.23
CA ILE A 354 4.94 13.17 -2.90
C ILE A 354 4.25 12.18 -1.95
N PRO A 355 4.95 11.26 -1.26
CA PRO A 355 4.29 10.38 -0.28
C PRO A 355 3.70 11.14 0.91
N GLY A 356 4.29 12.26 1.32
CA GLY A 356 3.73 13.15 2.35
C GLY A 356 2.37 13.73 1.95
N VAL A 357 2.24 14.21 0.71
CA VAL A 357 0.96 14.70 0.15
C VAL A 357 -0.07 13.57 0.07
N ALA A 358 0.34 12.35 -0.28
CA ALA A 358 -0.56 11.20 -0.31
C ALA A 358 -1.12 10.89 1.10
N ILE A 359 -0.28 10.88 2.14
CA ILE A 359 -0.70 10.73 3.54
C ILE A 359 -1.70 11.84 3.90
N MET A 360 -1.33 13.10 3.67
CA MET A 360 -2.18 14.25 3.99
C MET A 360 -3.55 14.15 3.31
N THR A 361 -3.57 13.81 2.02
CA THR A 361 -4.81 13.71 1.23
C THR A 361 -5.73 12.63 1.79
N LEU A 362 -5.19 11.46 2.11
CA LEU A 362 -5.98 10.34 2.61
C LEU A 362 -6.48 10.59 4.04
N VAL A 363 -5.65 11.15 4.91
CA VAL A 363 -6.01 11.55 6.28
C VAL A 363 -7.12 12.60 6.26
N LEU A 364 -6.98 13.65 5.46
CA LEU A 364 -8.04 14.66 5.30
C LEU A 364 -9.34 14.07 4.76
N ALA A 365 -9.27 13.12 3.83
CA ALA A 365 -10.44 12.45 3.30
C ALA A 365 -11.22 11.69 4.39
N PHE A 366 -10.53 10.94 5.24
CA PHE A 366 -11.17 10.24 6.37
C PHE A 366 -11.70 11.21 7.43
N MET A 367 -11.00 12.30 7.74
CA MET A 367 -11.50 13.35 8.64
C MET A 367 -12.77 14.02 8.10
N LEU A 368 -12.81 14.35 6.80
CA LEU A 368 -13.99 14.93 6.16
C LEU A 368 -15.20 13.98 6.21
N VAL A 369 -14.97 12.69 5.98
CA VAL A 369 -16.03 11.67 6.08
C VAL A 369 -16.49 11.52 7.53
N GLY A 370 -15.57 11.46 8.49
CA GLY A 370 -15.90 11.38 9.92
C GLY A 370 -16.76 12.57 10.38
N ASN A 371 -16.38 13.79 10.02
CA ASN A 371 -17.14 15.00 10.32
C ASN A 371 -18.54 15.00 9.64
N GLY A 372 -18.60 14.65 8.35
CA GLY A 372 -19.88 14.56 7.64
C GLY A 372 -20.81 13.50 8.21
N LEU A 373 -20.29 12.37 8.69
CA LEU A 373 -21.05 11.35 9.40
C LEU A 373 -21.57 11.87 10.75
N ARG A 374 -20.73 12.58 11.49
CA ARG A 374 -21.13 13.23 12.74
C ARG A 374 -22.28 14.18 12.54
N ASP A 375 -22.16 15.09 11.55
CA ASP A 375 -23.19 16.10 11.25
C ASP A 375 -24.52 15.45 10.82
N SER A 376 -24.46 14.35 10.05
CA SER A 376 -25.66 13.63 9.60
C SER A 376 -26.34 12.80 10.69
N LEU A 377 -25.59 12.36 11.71
CA LEU A 377 -26.09 11.56 12.83
C LEU A 377 -26.52 12.44 14.04
N ASP A 378 -26.14 13.71 14.06
CA ASP A 378 -26.59 14.66 15.08
C ASP A 378 -27.95 15.24 14.70
N SER A 379 -29.02 14.57 15.13
CA SER A 379 -30.41 14.96 14.86
C SER A 379 -30.81 16.34 15.42
N ARG A 380 -30.01 16.92 16.32
CA ARG A 380 -30.27 18.27 16.87
C ARG A 380 -30.03 19.39 15.85
N SER A 381 -29.28 19.14 14.79
CA SER A 381 -29.02 20.12 13.73
C SER A 381 -30.21 20.35 12.81
N LEU A 382 -31.21 19.46 12.81
CA LEU A 382 -32.40 19.57 11.98
C LEU A 382 -33.49 20.49 12.59
N ASP A 383 -33.51 20.66 13.91
CA ASP A 383 -34.49 21.50 14.60
C ASP A 383 -34.11 22.99 14.63
N SER A 384 -32.93 23.39 14.18
CA SER A 384 -32.46 24.77 14.20
C SER A 384 -32.63 25.53 12.88
N LYS A 385 -33.38 25.01 11.90
CA LYS A 385 -33.83 25.84 10.79
C LYS A 385 -34.92 26.80 11.31
N PRO A 386 -34.68 28.12 11.32
CA PRO A 386 -35.77 29.05 11.64
C PRO A 386 -36.87 28.84 10.62
N ILE A 387 -38.06 28.54 11.12
CA ILE A 387 -39.27 28.65 10.33
C ILE A 387 -39.34 30.12 9.93
N MET A 388 -38.89 30.43 8.71
CA MET A 388 -39.24 31.73 8.11
C MET A 388 -40.76 31.71 7.95
N GLY A 389 -41.39 32.28 8.95
CA GLY A 389 -42.80 32.58 8.95
C GLY A 389 -43.13 33.64 7.91
N SER A 390 -44.17 33.33 7.24
CA SER A 390 -45.06 34.12 6.39
C SER A 390 -44.95 35.62 6.51
#